data_aae40a7fbefc2469c555f024060df212
#
_entry.id   aae40a7fbefc2469c555f024060df212
#
_cell.length_a   1.000
_cell.length_b   1.000
_cell.length_c   1.000
_cell.angle_alpha   90.00
_cell.angle_beta   90.00
_cell.angle_gamma   90.00
#
_symmetry.space_group_name_H-M   'P 1'
#
loop_
_entity.id
_entity.type
_entity.pdbx_description
1 polymer ?
#
loop_
_entity_poly.entity_id
_entity_poly.type
_entity_poly.pdbx_seq_one_letter_code
_entity_poly.pdbx_strand_id
1 'polypeptide(L)'
;GNSDITVGDIVRFNIAVENTGNAPLSGLTIEDVLKDGNGNVLPMTDGPYYVSGTLSSTVGNLKIGEVATYVAFYTINQQAFDSTKISNVATATASSAYGTNDAVDVSDDGNDLDGNTTNDPTEVIITSQARVNVEKTASVFDNGDGFTNTGDTINYVIKVTNSGISQLSSVTLTDVLTDNASNTLTLTNGPNFVSASQGSVSGTLKVGEIATYSASYNIQSAAANTGSIFNSVDVIASSPGQTFDVSDKSDDGDDTDGNTLNDPTEVKMDFSAVLDISKTVSITDTNNNNINDVGDIAIYTVRATNAGNVTLNSLTVTAVSYTHLRAHET
;
A
#
# COMPACT_ATOMS: atom_id res chain seq x y z
N GLY A 1 -23.55 -3.36 -15.55
CA GLY A 1 -22.16 -3.73 -15.53
C GLY A 1 -21.34 -2.45 -15.31
N ASN A 2 -20.22 -2.53 -14.61
CA ASN A 2 -19.30 -1.42 -14.56
C ASN A 2 -18.68 -1.23 -15.96
N SER A 3 -18.14 -0.04 -16.24
CA SER A 3 -17.52 0.26 -17.52
C SER A 3 -16.09 -0.27 -17.66
N ASP A 4 -15.56 -0.89 -16.59
CA ASP A 4 -14.16 -1.28 -16.49
C ASP A 4 -13.99 -2.75 -16.90
N ILE A 5 -12.98 -2.99 -17.74
CA ILE A 5 -12.62 -4.34 -18.15
C ILE A 5 -11.84 -5.00 -17.00
N THR A 6 -12.26 -6.19 -16.59
CA THR A 6 -11.66 -6.97 -15.51
C THR A 6 -11.34 -8.40 -15.95
N VAL A 7 -10.52 -9.10 -15.16
CA VAL A 7 -10.28 -10.54 -15.37
C VAL A 7 -11.61 -11.30 -15.24
N GLY A 8 -11.91 -12.14 -16.23
CA GLY A 8 -13.18 -12.88 -16.36
C GLY A 8 -14.20 -12.24 -17.29
N ASP A 9 -14.02 -10.98 -17.70
CA ASP A 9 -14.87 -10.36 -18.72
C ASP A 9 -14.67 -11.00 -20.08
N ILE A 10 -15.72 -10.98 -20.90
CA ILE A 10 -15.71 -11.60 -22.22
C ILE A 10 -15.68 -10.54 -23.31
N VAL A 11 -14.62 -10.56 -24.08
CA VAL A 11 -14.54 -9.79 -25.34
C VAL A 11 -15.14 -10.61 -26.46
N ARG A 12 -16.03 -9.99 -27.25
CA ARG A 12 -16.61 -10.58 -28.44
C ARG A 12 -16.06 -9.87 -29.68
N PHE A 13 -15.41 -10.63 -30.53
CA PHE A 13 -14.98 -10.18 -31.85
C PHE A 13 -16.02 -10.54 -32.90
N ASN A 14 -16.40 -9.57 -33.74
CA ASN A 14 -17.24 -9.77 -34.90
C ASN A 14 -16.37 -9.70 -36.15
N ILE A 15 -16.38 -10.77 -36.96
CA ILE A 15 -15.59 -10.86 -38.19
C ILE A 15 -16.53 -10.86 -39.36
N ALA A 16 -16.41 -9.90 -40.25
CA ALA A 16 -17.16 -9.81 -41.51
C ALA A 16 -16.26 -10.18 -42.69
N VAL A 17 -16.65 -11.12 -43.49
CA VAL A 17 -15.90 -11.50 -44.73
C VAL A 17 -16.79 -11.25 -45.92
N GLU A 18 -16.40 -10.36 -46.78
CA GLU A 18 -17.10 -9.99 -48.01
C GLU A 18 -16.43 -10.60 -49.26
N ASN A 19 -17.19 -11.19 -50.13
CA ASN A 19 -16.71 -11.55 -51.47
C ASN A 19 -16.83 -10.36 -52.42
N THR A 20 -15.79 -9.55 -52.53
CA THR A 20 -15.70 -8.39 -53.42
C THR A 20 -15.32 -8.79 -54.86
N GLY A 21 -15.06 -10.08 -55.09
CA GLY A 21 -14.64 -10.61 -56.42
C GLY A 21 -15.80 -10.85 -57.37
N ASN A 22 -15.45 -11.36 -58.55
CA ASN A 22 -16.40 -11.66 -59.62
C ASN A 22 -16.69 -13.17 -59.76
N ALA A 23 -16.28 -14.01 -58.83
CA ALA A 23 -16.54 -15.42 -58.79
C ALA A 23 -17.05 -15.86 -57.40
N PRO A 24 -17.93 -16.88 -57.29
CA PRO A 24 -18.27 -17.44 -56.01
C PRO A 24 -17.05 -18.05 -55.32
N LEU A 25 -17.00 -17.98 -53.97
CA LEU A 25 -15.97 -18.58 -53.14
C LEU A 25 -16.51 -19.80 -52.39
N SER A 26 -15.63 -20.75 -52.15
CA SER A 26 -15.90 -21.96 -51.39
C SER A 26 -14.73 -22.34 -50.48
N GLY A 27 -14.97 -23.18 -49.48
CA GLY A 27 -13.94 -23.63 -48.57
C GLY A 27 -13.39 -22.50 -47.70
N LEU A 28 -14.19 -21.46 -47.42
CA LEU A 28 -13.79 -20.35 -46.55
C LEU A 28 -13.43 -20.88 -45.15
N THR A 29 -12.22 -20.54 -44.73
CA THR A 29 -11.69 -20.80 -43.41
C THR A 29 -11.21 -19.48 -42.80
N ILE A 30 -11.27 -19.36 -41.47
CA ILE A 30 -10.77 -18.20 -40.74
C ILE A 30 -9.73 -18.71 -39.73
N GLU A 31 -8.52 -18.18 -39.81
CA GLU A 31 -7.50 -18.28 -38.77
C GLU A 31 -7.55 -17.00 -37.97
N ASP A 32 -7.80 -17.11 -36.66
CA ASP A 32 -8.00 -15.98 -35.76
C ASP A 32 -6.89 -15.99 -34.68
N VAL A 33 -6.05 -14.96 -34.69
CA VAL A 33 -4.86 -14.86 -33.84
C VAL A 33 -5.01 -13.68 -32.88
N LEU A 34 -5.09 -14.00 -31.58
CA LEU A 34 -5.13 -13.03 -30.50
C LEU A 34 -3.74 -12.92 -29.85
N LYS A 35 -3.32 -11.71 -29.53
CA LYS A 35 -2.07 -11.43 -28.82
C LYS A 35 -2.32 -10.49 -27.64
N ASP A 36 -1.49 -10.63 -26.60
CA ASP A 36 -1.41 -9.66 -25.52
C ASP A 36 -0.60 -8.40 -25.93
N GLY A 37 -0.60 -7.37 -25.08
CA GLY A 37 0.13 -6.14 -25.32
C GLY A 37 1.65 -6.30 -25.42
N ASN A 38 2.20 -7.44 -24.99
CA ASN A 38 3.61 -7.80 -25.13
C ASN A 38 3.91 -8.63 -26.37
N GLY A 39 2.87 -8.91 -27.18
CA GLY A 39 3.00 -9.68 -28.42
C GLY A 39 2.91 -11.21 -28.26
N ASN A 40 2.66 -11.72 -27.07
CA ASN A 40 2.50 -13.17 -26.85
C ASN A 40 1.13 -13.63 -27.36
N VAL A 41 1.09 -14.79 -28.01
CA VAL A 41 -0.16 -15.38 -28.49
C VAL A 41 -1.02 -15.86 -27.33
N LEU A 42 -2.28 -15.47 -27.34
CA LEU A 42 -3.31 -15.90 -26.40
C LEU A 42 -4.24 -16.92 -27.07
N PRO A 43 -4.62 -18.02 -26.42
CA PRO A 43 -5.59 -18.94 -26.99
C PRO A 43 -6.99 -18.29 -26.96
N MET A 44 -7.70 -18.27 -28.08
CA MET A 44 -9.12 -17.90 -28.11
C MET A 44 -9.90 -18.81 -27.18
N THR A 45 -10.88 -18.24 -26.45
CA THR A 45 -11.74 -19.04 -25.57
C THR A 45 -12.71 -19.85 -26.36
N ASP A 46 -13.27 -19.28 -27.46
CA ASP A 46 -14.28 -19.94 -28.27
C ASP A 46 -14.42 -19.28 -29.65
N GLY A 47 -14.78 -20.07 -30.69
CA GLY A 47 -14.96 -19.60 -32.08
C GLY A 47 -13.67 -19.72 -32.93
N PRO A 48 -13.65 -19.10 -34.14
CA PRO A 48 -14.74 -18.35 -34.79
C PRO A 48 -15.91 -19.22 -35.25
N TYR A 49 -17.16 -18.78 -35.02
CA TYR A 49 -18.39 -19.46 -35.44
C TYR A 49 -19.11 -18.64 -36.50
N TYR A 50 -19.58 -19.30 -37.56
CA TYR A 50 -20.47 -18.70 -38.57
C TYR A 50 -21.80 -18.29 -37.93
N VAL A 51 -22.25 -17.08 -38.18
CA VAL A 51 -23.53 -16.57 -37.70
C VAL A 51 -24.55 -16.47 -38.84
N SER A 52 -24.18 -15.80 -39.95
CA SER A 52 -25.09 -15.56 -41.07
C SER A 52 -24.35 -15.14 -42.33
N GLY A 53 -25.01 -15.27 -43.47
CA GLY A 53 -24.63 -14.68 -44.77
C GLY A 53 -25.75 -13.85 -45.37
N THR A 54 -25.42 -12.69 -45.90
CA THR A 54 -26.41 -11.73 -46.46
C THR A 54 -27.24 -12.29 -47.64
N LEU A 55 -26.68 -13.24 -48.40
CA LEU A 55 -27.35 -13.92 -49.49
C LEU A 55 -27.67 -15.40 -49.20
N SER A 56 -27.63 -15.74 -47.89
CA SER A 56 -28.05 -17.07 -47.38
C SER A 56 -27.23 -18.25 -47.94
N SER A 57 -25.93 -18.06 -48.18
CA SER A 57 -25.02 -19.16 -48.49
C SER A 57 -24.82 -20.05 -47.26
N THR A 58 -24.50 -21.31 -47.48
CA THR A 58 -24.11 -22.23 -46.42
C THR A 58 -22.70 -21.89 -45.91
N VAL A 59 -22.39 -22.31 -44.69
CA VAL A 59 -21.07 -22.14 -44.06
C VAL A 59 -19.96 -22.52 -45.04
N GLY A 60 -18.95 -21.68 -45.11
CA GLY A 60 -17.80 -21.90 -46.00
C GLY A 60 -18.00 -21.52 -47.47
N ASN A 61 -19.17 -21.00 -47.84
CA ASN A 61 -19.41 -20.51 -49.22
C ASN A 61 -19.85 -19.07 -49.22
N LEU A 62 -19.41 -18.31 -50.22
CA LEU A 62 -19.78 -16.90 -50.45
C LEU A 62 -20.14 -16.68 -51.91
N LYS A 63 -21.34 -16.20 -52.16
CA LYS A 63 -21.74 -15.66 -53.47
C LYS A 63 -21.04 -14.32 -53.73
N ILE A 64 -21.04 -13.89 -54.95
CA ILE A 64 -20.51 -12.55 -55.32
C ILE A 64 -21.29 -11.46 -54.58
N GLY A 65 -20.60 -10.55 -53.89
CA GLY A 65 -21.16 -9.49 -53.07
C GLY A 65 -21.79 -9.93 -51.75
N GLU A 66 -21.61 -11.19 -51.33
CA GLU A 66 -22.11 -11.68 -50.08
C GLU A 66 -21.15 -11.35 -48.93
N VAL A 67 -21.72 -10.95 -47.78
CA VAL A 67 -21.00 -10.80 -46.55
C VAL A 67 -21.38 -11.91 -45.57
N ALA A 68 -20.41 -12.70 -45.16
CA ALA A 68 -20.56 -13.67 -44.06
C ALA A 68 -20.09 -13.07 -42.72
N THR A 69 -20.86 -13.28 -41.67
CA THR A 69 -20.53 -12.83 -40.33
C THR A 69 -20.14 -14.03 -39.47
N TYR A 70 -19.02 -13.88 -38.77
CA TYR A 70 -18.52 -14.82 -37.76
C TYR A 70 -18.36 -14.10 -36.41
N VAL A 71 -18.34 -14.88 -35.34
CA VAL A 71 -18.06 -14.37 -33.98
C VAL A 71 -17.02 -15.25 -33.28
N ALA A 72 -16.15 -14.62 -32.56
CA ALA A 72 -15.17 -15.25 -31.67
C ALA A 72 -15.22 -14.62 -30.30
N PHE A 73 -14.81 -15.35 -29.28
CA PHE A 73 -14.88 -14.91 -27.90
C PHE A 73 -13.54 -15.16 -27.20
N TYR A 74 -13.18 -14.19 -26.37
CA TYR A 74 -12.03 -14.30 -25.49
C TYR A 74 -12.40 -13.87 -24.07
N THR A 75 -12.13 -14.73 -23.09
CA THR A 75 -12.26 -14.38 -21.67
C THR A 75 -10.95 -13.79 -21.20
N ILE A 76 -10.97 -12.53 -20.72
CA ILE A 76 -9.80 -11.83 -20.21
C ILE A 76 -9.19 -12.65 -19.07
N ASN A 77 -7.97 -13.10 -19.25
CA ASN A 77 -7.17 -13.73 -18.20
C ASN A 77 -6.18 -12.71 -17.59
N GLN A 78 -5.49 -13.10 -16.53
CA GLN A 78 -4.55 -12.22 -15.84
C GLN A 78 -3.42 -11.74 -16.77
N GLN A 79 -2.90 -12.60 -17.65
CA GLN A 79 -1.83 -12.22 -18.59
C GLN A 79 -2.28 -11.11 -19.55
N ALA A 80 -3.48 -11.24 -20.14
CA ALA A 80 -4.06 -10.21 -21.01
C ALA A 80 -4.30 -8.91 -20.24
N PHE A 81 -4.84 -9.03 -19.03
CA PHE A 81 -5.13 -7.89 -18.17
C PHE A 81 -3.85 -7.11 -17.79
N ASP A 82 -2.79 -7.81 -17.37
CA ASP A 82 -1.51 -7.21 -16.98
C ASP A 82 -0.74 -6.60 -18.17
N SER A 83 -1.04 -7.04 -19.39
CA SER A 83 -0.45 -6.47 -20.59
C SER A 83 -1.10 -5.17 -21.07
N THR A 84 -2.20 -4.75 -20.41
CA THR A 84 -2.97 -3.51 -20.65
C THR A 84 -3.61 -3.39 -22.03
N LYS A 85 -3.43 -4.37 -22.88
CA LYS A 85 -3.97 -4.39 -24.26
C LYS A 85 -4.06 -5.82 -24.80
N ILE A 86 -5.06 -6.09 -25.62
CA ILE A 86 -5.08 -7.24 -26.52
C ILE A 86 -5.28 -6.77 -27.95
N SER A 87 -4.71 -7.48 -28.90
CA SER A 87 -4.88 -7.23 -30.33
C SER A 87 -5.25 -8.52 -31.07
N ASN A 88 -6.23 -8.44 -31.93
CA ASN A 88 -6.79 -9.58 -32.68
C ASN A 88 -6.69 -9.35 -34.18
N VAL A 89 -6.26 -10.38 -34.89
CA VAL A 89 -6.16 -10.39 -36.35
C VAL A 89 -6.77 -11.68 -36.88
N ALA A 90 -7.74 -11.58 -37.78
CA ALA A 90 -8.32 -12.72 -38.46
C ALA A 90 -7.81 -12.80 -39.92
N THR A 91 -7.42 -13.95 -40.39
CA THR A 91 -7.09 -14.21 -41.80
C THR A 91 -8.13 -15.12 -42.43
N ALA A 92 -8.81 -14.62 -43.41
CA ALA A 92 -9.78 -15.37 -44.24
C ALA A 92 -9.10 -15.98 -45.45
N THR A 93 -9.31 -17.24 -45.72
CA THR A 93 -8.80 -17.97 -46.89
C THR A 93 -9.93 -18.75 -47.55
N ALA A 94 -10.08 -18.58 -48.85
CA ALA A 94 -11.11 -19.29 -49.64
C ALA A 94 -10.60 -19.68 -51.02
N SER A 95 -11.35 -20.51 -51.74
CA SER A 95 -11.07 -20.98 -53.10
C SER A 95 -12.12 -20.50 -54.06
N SER A 96 -11.68 -20.00 -55.25
CA SER A 96 -12.57 -19.76 -56.38
C SER A 96 -12.64 -20.96 -57.36
N ALA A 97 -13.41 -20.85 -58.41
CA ALA A 97 -13.44 -21.84 -59.49
C ALA A 97 -12.11 -21.85 -60.30
N TYR A 98 -11.23 -20.90 -60.09
CA TYR A 98 -9.99 -20.71 -60.86
C TYR A 98 -8.73 -21.15 -60.08
N GLY A 99 -8.83 -21.36 -58.77
CA GLY A 99 -7.71 -21.78 -57.96
C GLY A 99 -8.12 -22.28 -56.56
N THR A 100 -7.17 -22.95 -55.88
CA THR A 100 -7.34 -23.41 -54.49
C THR A 100 -6.66 -22.41 -53.54
N ASN A 101 -7.37 -21.92 -52.53
CA ASN A 101 -6.87 -20.92 -51.58
C ASN A 101 -6.32 -19.65 -52.31
N ASP A 102 -6.97 -19.27 -53.40
CA ASP A 102 -6.56 -18.15 -54.27
C ASP A 102 -7.19 -16.80 -53.86
N ALA A 103 -8.08 -16.80 -52.88
CA ALA A 103 -8.63 -15.62 -52.19
C ALA A 103 -8.17 -15.61 -50.76
N VAL A 104 -7.34 -14.64 -50.36
CA VAL A 104 -6.82 -14.46 -49.00
C VAL A 104 -6.92 -13.00 -48.63
N ASP A 105 -7.39 -12.74 -47.42
CA ASP A 105 -7.42 -11.37 -46.89
C ASP A 105 -7.20 -11.40 -45.37
N VAL A 106 -6.61 -10.31 -44.84
CA VAL A 106 -6.34 -10.10 -43.40
C VAL A 106 -7.28 -9.02 -42.90
N SER A 107 -7.85 -9.24 -41.73
CA SER A 107 -8.83 -8.31 -41.17
C SER A 107 -8.27 -6.91 -40.93
N ASP A 108 -9.14 -5.96 -41.13
CA ASP A 108 -9.01 -4.54 -40.78
C ASP A 108 -9.94 -4.25 -39.56
N ASP A 109 -9.61 -3.32 -38.70
CA ASP A 109 -10.45 -2.97 -37.54
C ASP A 109 -11.64 -2.09 -37.90
N GLY A 110 -11.66 -1.55 -39.13
CA GLY A 110 -12.70 -0.66 -39.66
C GLY A 110 -12.59 0.78 -39.16
N ASN A 111 -11.43 1.19 -38.63
CA ASN A 111 -11.16 2.53 -38.14
C ASN A 111 -10.04 3.26 -38.94
N ASP A 112 -10.35 3.77 -40.08
CA ASP A 112 -9.40 4.52 -40.95
C ASP A 112 -8.90 5.85 -40.32
N LEU A 113 -9.42 6.26 -39.14
CA LEU A 113 -9.12 7.54 -38.50
C LEU A 113 -7.80 7.53 -37.74
N ASP A 114 -7.26 6.37 -37.41
CA ASP A 114 -5.99 6.21 -36.72
C ASP A 114 -4.75 6.30 -37.63
N GLY A 115 -4.98 6.36 -38.95
CA GLY A 115 -3.96 6.52 -39.98
C GLY A 115 -3.53 5.20 -40.63
N ASN A 116 -4.08 4.08 -40.23
CA ASN A 116 -4.02 2.79 -40.93
C ASN A 116 -5.35 2.51 -41.63
N THR A 117 -5.33 2.03 -42.83
CA THR A 117 -6.53 1.83 -43.66
C THR A 117 -6.63 0.41 -44.23
N THR A 118 -5.70 -0.45 -43.87
CA THR A 118 -5.67 -1.83 -44.34
C THR A 118 -4.91 -2.74 -43.41
N ASN A 119 -5.49 -3.92 -43.10
CA ASN A 119 -4.85 -5.02 -42.41
C ASN A 119 -4.36 -4.70 -41.01
N ASP A 120 -5.01 -3.81 -40.28
CA ASP A 120 -4.65 -3.52 -38.90
C ASP A 120 -5.44 -4.35 -37.88
N PRO A 121 -4.83 -4.61 -36.72
CA PRO A 121 -5.46 -5.44 -35.72
C PRO A 121 -6.58 -4.69 -34.98
N THR A 122 -7.67 -5.40 -34.69
CA THR A 122 -8.68 -4.91 -33.74
C THR A 122 -8.09 -4.88 -32.32
N GLU A 123 -7.97 -3.70 -31.73
CA GLU A 123 -7.39 -3.54 -30.40
C GLU A 123 -8.42 -3.30 -29.30
N VAL A 124 -8.21 -3.90 -28.13
CA VAL A 124 -8.96 -3.61 -26.90
C VAL A 124 -7.98 -3.11 -25.86
N ILE A 125 -8.12 -1.86 -25.46
CA ILE A 125 -7.32 -1.27 -24.40
C ILE A 125 -7.93 -1.63 -23.04
N ILE A 126 -7.10 -2.17 -22.14
CA ILE A 126 -7.47 -2.56 -20.79
C ILE A 126 -6.89 -1.52 -19.84
N THR A 127 -7.77 -0.69 -19.26
CA THR A 127 -7.34 0.37 -18.33
C THR A 127 -7.07 -0.23 -16.97
N SER A 128 -5.85 -0.12 -16.45
CA SER A 128 -5.49 -0.53 -15.10
C SER A 128 -6.13 0.42 -14.09
N GLN A 129 -6.82 -0.12 -13.09
CA GLN A 129 -7.26 0.61 -11.90
C GLN A 129 -6.45 0.12 -10.70
N ALA A 130 -5.19 0.51 -10.67
CA ALA A 130 -4.31 0.19 -9.59
C ALA A 130 -4.59 1.09 -8.38
N ARG A 131 -4.61 0.49 -7.20
CA ARG A 131 -4.78 1.18 -5.90
C ARG A 131 -4.00 0.45 -4.83
N VAL A 132 -3.39 1.22 -3.95
CA VAL A 132 -2.78 0.71 -2.73
C VAL A 132 -3.44 1.40 -1.53
N ASN A 133 -3.58 0.70 -0.43
CA ASN A 133 -4.04 1.25 0.85
C ASN A 133 -3.05 0.82 1.94
N VAL A 134 -2.69 1.76 2.82
CA VAL A 134 -1.66 1.55 3.83
C VAL A 134 -2.21 1.89 5.22
N GLU A 135 -2.15 0.91 6.12
CA GLU A 135 -2.47 1.06 7.54
C GLU A 135 -1.21 0.85 8.37
N LYS A 136 -0.97 1.71 9.35
CA LYS A 136 0.16 1.60 10.26
C LYS A 136 -0.33 1.73 11.69
N THR A 137 -0.05 0.72 12.50
CA THR A 137 -0.43 0.69 13.91
C THR A 137 0.81 0.57 14.80
N ALA A 138 0.70 0.98 16.08
CA ALA A 138 1.76 0.92 17.05
C ALA A 138 1.35 0.14 18.30
N SER A 139 2.35 -0.46 18.94
CA SER A 139 2.25 -1.00 20.30
C SER A 139 3.54 -0.69 21.06
N VAL A 140 3.43 -0.41 22.36
CA VAL A 140 4.58 -0.12 23.20
C VAL A 140 4.96 -1.38 23.98
N PHE A 141 6.23 -1.73 23.93
CA PHE A 141 6.84 -2.70 24.85
C PHE A 141 7.47 -1.90 26.00
N ASP A 142 6.79 -1.89 27.13
CA ASP A 142 7.20 -1.25 28.38
C ASP A 142 8.38 -2.03 28.99
N ASN A 143 9.40 -1.32 29.43
CA ASN A 143 10.58 -1.87 30.10
C ASN A 143 10.29 -2.40 31.53
N GLY A 144 9.05 -2.26 32.02
CA GLY A 144 8.53 -2.81 33.28
C GLY A 144 8.26 -1.77 34.36
N ASP A 145 8.22 -0.48 34.04
CA ASP A 145 7.91 0.60 34.98
C ASP A 145 6.44 1.07 34.93
N GLY A 146 5.66 0.58 33.96
CA GLY A 146 4.23 0.86 33.79
C GLY A 146 3.93 2.19 33.12
N PHE A 147 4.92 2.85 32.50
CA PHE A 147 4.78 4.14 31.82
C PHE A 147 5.36 4.06 30.42
N THR A 148 4.73 4.73 29.47
CA THR A 148 5.32 4.94 28.14
C THR A 148 6.35 6.06 28.20
N ASN A 149 7.64 5.70 28.19
CA ASN A 149 8.70 6.67 28.43
C ASN A 149 10.05 6.28 27.79
N THR A 150 11.12 6.96 28.19
CA THR A 150 12.49 6.68 27.74
C THR A 150 12.91 5.25 28.08
N GLY A 151 13.41 4.52 27.10
CA GLY A 151 13.92 3.15 27.22
C GLY A 151 12.92 2.10 26.76
N ASP A 152 11.66 2.45 26.55
CA ASP A 152 10.67 1.56 25.94
C ASP A 152 10.89 1.41 24.45
N THR A 153 10.24 0.41 23.88
CA THR A 153 10.28 0.15 22.45
C THR A 153 8.90 0.28 21.84
N ILE A 154 8.74 1.20 20.88
CA ILE A 154 7.56 1.24 20.02
C ILE A 154 7.75 0.22 18.89
N ASN A 155 6.81 -0.70 18.76
CA ASN A 155 6.74 -1.65 17.67
C ASN A 155 5.63 -1.24 16.71
N TYR A 156 5.96 -1.10 15.44
CA TYR A 156 5.03 -0.75 14.38
C TYR A 156 4.72 -1.97 13.51
N VAL A 157 3.45 -2.11 13.15
CA VAL A 157 2.96 -3.03 12.13
C VAL A 157 2.41 -2.20 10.99
N ILE A 158 2.90 -2.45 9.79
CA ILE A 158 2.48 -1.76 8.56
C ILE A 158 1.83 -2.79 7.66
N LYS A 159 0.59 -2.55 7.26
CA LYS A 159 -0.16 -3.37 6.29
C LYS A 159 -0.30 -2.60 5.01
N VAL A 160 0.21 -3.16 3.92
CA VAL A 160 0.08 -2.61 2.56
C VAL A 160 -0.88 -3.51 1.80
N THR A 161 -2.04 -2.99 1.44
CA THR A 161 -3.11 -3.72 0.75
C THR A 161 -3.20 -3.28 -0.70
N ASN A 162 -3.13 -4.21 -1.64
CA ASN A 162 -3.54 -3.95 -3.01
C ASN A 162 -5.07 -3.92 -3.10
N SER A 163 -5.64 -2.73 -3.02
CA SER A 163 -7.10 -2.50 -3.10
C SER A 163 -7.60 -2.26 -4.54
N GLY A 164 -6.69 -2.33 -5.52
CA GLY A 164 -7.02 -2.22 -6.95
C GLY A 164 -7.36 -3.55 -7.58
N ILE A 165 -7.47 -3.53 -8.91
CA ILE A 165 -7.79 -4.69 -9.74
C ILE A 165 -6.61 -5.17 -10.59
N SER A 166 -5.43 -4.56 -10.41
CA SER A 166 -4.18 -4.92 -11.08
C SER A 166 -3.14 -5.37 -10.06
N GLN A 167 -2.29 -6.33 -10.44
CA GLN A 167 -1.13 -6.69 -9.63
C GLN A 167 -0.19 -5.48 -9.47
N LEU A 168 0.41 -5.31 -8.30
CA LEU A 168 1.41 -4.28 -8.04
C LEU A 168 2.81 -4.87 -7.99
N SER A 169 3.77 -4.10 -8.49
CA SER A 169 5.20 -4.39 -8.46
C SER A 169 5.98 -3.18 -7.93
N SER A 170 7.26 -3.36 -7.65
CA SER A 170 8.15 -2.30 -7.14
C SER A 170 7.59 -1.58 -5.90
N VAL A 171 6.84 -2.29 -5.05
CA VAL A 171 6.29 -1.75 -3.80
C VAL A 171 7.44 -1.33 -2.89
N THR A 172 7.53 -0.05 -2.61
CA THR A 172 8.59 0.58 -1.82
C THR A 172 7.99 1.41 -0.71
N LEU A 173 8.58 1.33 0.47
CA LEU A 173 8.15 2.03 1.67
C LEU A 173 9.19 3.08 2.08
N THR A 174 8.73 4.30 2.38
CA THR A 174 9.52 5.37 2.99
C THR A 174 8.89 5.76 4.32
N ASP A 175 9.60 5.49 5.42
CA ASP A 175 9.12 5.76 6.78
C ASP A 175 9.54 7.15 7.25
N VAL A 176 8.62 7.86 7.89
CA VAL A 176 8.85 9.21 8.44
C VAL A 176 8.46 9.21 9.92
N LEU A 177 9.46 9.21 10.78
CA LEU A 177 9.32 9.24 12.23
C LEU A 177 9.71 10.62 12.76
N THR A 178 8.86 11.23 13.58
CA THR A 178 9.10 12.54 14.18
C THR A 178 8.65 12.57 15.64
N ASP A 179 9.21 13.48 16.41
CA ASP A 179 8.68 13.85 17.73
C ASP A 179 7.66 15.01 17.63
N ASN A 180 7.02 15.35 18.74
CA ASN A 180 6.03 16.44 18.81
C ASN A 180 6.62 17.84 18.54
N ALA A 181 7.93 17.99 18.56
CA ALA A 181 8.62 19.21 18.15
C ALA A 181 9.01 19.20 16.66
N SER A 182 8.53 18.19 15.88
CA SER A 182 8.84 17.99 14.47
C SER A 182 10.31 17.67 14.16
N ASN A 183 11.07 17.22 15.15
CA ASN A 183 12.42 16.72 14.88
C ASN A 183 12.32 15.34 14.23
N THR A 184 13.07 15.13 13.15
CA THR A 184 13.16 13.81 12.50
C THR A 184 13.91 12.83 13.38
N LEU A 185 13.33 11.66 13.59
CA LEU A 185 13.90 10.56 14.34
C LEU A 185 14.28 9.43 13.38
N THR A 186 15.17 8.54 13.83
CA THR A 186 15.59 7.38 13.04
C THR A 186 15.05 6.11 13.68
N LEU A 187 14.34 5.28 12.92
CA LEU A 187 13.92 3.95 13.37
C LEU A 187 15.12 3.15 13.90
N THR A 188 14.90 2.38 14.95
CA THR A 188 15.89 1.42 15.44
C THR A 188 16.01 0.24 14.49
N ASN A 189 14.88 -0.17 13.87
CA ASN A 189 14.84 -1.27 12.90
C ASN A 189 13.66 -1.11 11.93
N GLY A 190 13.85 -1.57 10.67
CA GLY A 190 12.82 -1.63 9.64
C GLY A 190 12.64 -0.35 8.80
N PRO A 191 11.58 -0.27 8.00
CA PRO A 191 10.56 -1.31 7.76
C PRO A 191 11.10 -2.59 7.11
N ASN A 192 10.78 -3.74 7.68
CA ASN A 192 11.18 -5.05 7.16
C ASN A 192 9.94 -5.85 6.72
N PHE A 193 10.00 -6.46 5.54
CA PHE A 193 8.97 -7.36 5.08
C PHE A 193 8.86 -8.60 5.98
N VAL A 194 7.65 -8.94 6.40
CA VAL A 194 7.35 -10.09 7.25
C VAL A 194 6.66 -11.20 6.45
N SER A 195 5.58 -10.87 5.77
CA SER A 195 4.77 -11.84 5.04
C SER A 195 3.81 -11.15 4.07
N ALA A 196 3.25 -11.94 3.14
CA ALA A 196 2.13 -11.53 2.31
C ALA A 196 1.04 -12.60 2.34
N SER A 197 -0.24 -12.20 2.41
CA SER A 197 -1.39 -13.08 2.65
C SER A 197 -1.65 -14.12 1.55
N GLN A 198 -1.16 -13.86 0.33
CA GLN A 198 -1.26 -14.79 -0.81
C GLN A 198 0.12 -15.27 -1.28
N GLY A 199 1.17 -15.08 -0.45
CA GLY A 199 2.50 -15.63 -0.65
C GLY A 199 3.39 -14.87 -1.63
N SER A 200 3.09 -13.62 -1.96
CA SER A 200 4.01 -12.79 -2.75
C SER A 200 5.30 -12.50 -1.98
N VAL A 201 6.37 -12.27 -2.71
CA VAL A 201 7.64 -11.82 -2.15
C VAL A 201 7.63 -10.30 -1.94
N SER A 202 8.58 -9.81 -1.15
CA SER A 202 8.76 -8.36 -0.95
C SER A 202 8.81 -7.61 -2.28
N GLY A 203 8.08 -6.50 -2.37
CA GLY A 203 8.03 -5.66 -3.56
C GLY A 203 6.95 -6.01 -4.58
N THR A 204 6.12 -7.05 -4.33
CA THR A 204 5.00 -7.42 -5.21
C THR A 204 3.73 -7.68 -4.40
N LEU A 205 2.56 -7.35 -4.97
CA LEU A 205 1.25 -7.61 -4.36
C LEU A 205 0.24 -8.03 -5.43
N LYS A 206 -0.33 -9.23 -5.29
CA LYS A 206 -1.49 -9.67 -6.08
C LYS A 206 -2.72 -8.84 -5.73
N VAL A 207 -3.74 -8.92 -6.55
CA VAL A 207 -5.05 -8.27 -6.30
C VAL A 207 -5.65 -8.77 -4.98
N GLY A 208 -6.04 -7.83 -4.10
CA GLY A 208 -6.60 -8.12 -2.79
C GLY A 208 -5.60 -8.67 -1.76
N GLU A 209 -4.31 -8.70 -2.08
CA GLU A 209 -3.27 -9.20 -1.17
C GLU A 209 -2.84 -8.12 -0.17
N ILE A 210 -2.50 -8.58 1.05
CA ILE A 210 -1.98 -7.73 2.12
C ILE A 210 -0.55 -8.17 2.42
N ALA A 211 0.42 -7.27 2.25
CA ALA A 211 1.78 -7.44 2.78
C ALA A 211 1.88 -6.80 4.16
N THR A 212 2.55 -7.49 5.05
CA THR A 212 2.84 -7.03 6.42
C THR A 212 4.33 -6.72 6.54
N TYR A 213 4.62 -5.55 7.09
CA TYR A 213 5.97 -5.11 7.45
C TYR A 213 6.04 -4.79 8.93
N SER A 214 7.24 -4.86 9.51
CA SER A 214 7.51 -4.48 10.89
C SER A 214 8.60 -3.42 10.96
N ALA A 215 8.44 -2.49 11.92
CA ALA A 215 9.47 -1.51 12.25
C ALA A 215 9.50 -1.30 13.77
N SER A 216 10.58 -0.73 14.31
CA SER A 216 10.64 -0.40 15.73
C SER A 216 11.48 0.83 16.01
N TYR A 217 11.16 1.50 17.12
CA TYR A 217 11.89 2.64 17.64
C TYR A 217 12.08 2.52 19.15
N ASN A 218 13.34 2.57 19.61
CA ASN A 218 13.65 2.66 21.04
C ASN A 218 13.55 4.11 21.47
N ILE A 219 12.63 4.42 22.39
CA ILE A 219 12.32 5.78 22.83
C ILE A 219 13.55 6.41 23.48
N GLN A 220 14.04 7.49 22.88
CA GLN A 220 15.14 8.29 23.40
C GLN A 220 14.60 9.43 24.26
N SER A 221 15.35 9.85 25.29
CA SER A 221 14.93 10.89 26.24
C SER A 221 14.59 12.22 25.56
N ALA A 222 15.31 12.60 24.51
CA ALA A 222 15.04 13.84 23.77
C ALA A 222 13.64 13.80 23.13
N ALA A 223 13.27 12.69 22.50
CA ALA A 223 11.97 12.50 21.88
C ALA A 223 10.86 12.35 22.94
N ALA A 224 11.10 11.55 24.00
CA ALA A 224 10.14 11.39 25.10
C ALA A 224 9.74 12.73 25.74
N ASN A 225 10.68 13.62 25.94
CA ASN A 225 10.43 14.93 26.56
C ASN A 225 9.55 15.87 25.71
N THR A 226 9.27 15.56 24.45
CA THR A 226 8.37 16.36 23.60
C THR A 226 6.89 15.98 23.76
N GLY A 227 6.57 14.83 24.35
CA GLY A 227 5.22 14.42 24.71
C GLY A 227 4.58 13.40 23.80
N SER A 228 4.93 13.35 22.54
CA SER A 228 4.42 12.37 21.58
C SER A 228 5.44 12.05 20.50
N ILE A 229 5.30 10.87 19.93
CA ILE A 229 6.04 10.41 18.76
C ILE A 229 5.03 10.06 17.67
N PHE A 230 5.26 10.59 16.47
CA PHE A 230 4.41 10.39 15.29
C PHE A 230 5.17 9.61 14.23
N ASN A 231 4.50 8.66 13.62
CA ASN A 231 5.09 7.87 12.55
C ASN A 231 4.11 7.66 11.39
N SER A 232 4.53 7.98 10.18
CA SER A 232 3.81 7.66 8.96
C SER A 232 4.71 6.92 7.98
N VAL A 233 4.12 6.23 7.00
CA VAL A 233 4.85 5.60 5.91
C VAL A 233 4.21 5.98 4.59
N ASP A 234 5.02 6.45 3.64
CA ASP A 234 4.62 6.64 2.25
C ASP A 234 4.96 5.38 1.46
N VAL A 235 4.01 4.86 0.72
CA VAL A 235 4.16 3.70 -0.16
C VAL A 235 3.98 4.14 -1.60
N ILE A 236 4.88 3.70 -2.46
CA ILE A 236 4.77 3.83 -3.90
C ILE A 236 4.88 2.45 -4.54
N ALA A 237 4.17 2.25 -5.64
CA ALA A 237 4.17 1.00 -6.39
C ALA A 237 3.94 1.25 -7.88
N SER A 238 4.15 0.23 -8.69
CA SER A 238 3.95 0.26 -10.13
C SER A 238 2.84 -0.70 -10.53
N SER A 239 1.88 -0.22 -11.32
CA SER A 239 0.93 -1.08 -12.03
C SER A 239 1.55 -1.65 -13.33
N PRO A 240 0.93 -2.65 -13.98
CA PRO A 240 1.41 -3.21 -15.23
C PRO A 240 1.59 -2.13 -16.30
N GLY A 241 2.79 -2.10 -16.91
CA GLY A 241 3.13 -1.14 -17.96
C GLY A 241 3.41 0.30 -17.50
N GLN A 242 3.30 0.59 -16.20
CA GLN A 242 3.54 1.90 -15.61
C GLN A 242 4.70 1.85 -14.60
N THR A 243 5.16 3.02 -14.16
CA THR A 243 6.25 3.12 -13.18
C THR A 243 5.86 4.09 -12.08
N PHE A 244 5.79 3.60 -10.82
CA PHE A 244 5.46 4.37 -9.62
C PHE A 244 4.20 5.25 -9.76
N ASP A 245 3.18 4.72 -10.44
CA ASP A 245 1.91 5.40 -10.72
C ASP A 245 0.87 5.26 -9.60
N VAL A 246 1.17 4.46 -8.59
CA VAL A 246 0.30 4.18 -7.44
C VAL A 246 1.00 4.57 -6.15
N SER A 247 0.33 5.31 -5.30
CA SER A 247 0.87 5.72 -4.01
C SER A 247 -0.21 5.87 -2.95
N ASP A 248 0.18 5.71 -1.70
CA ASP A 248 -0.64 6.00 -0.53
C ASP A 248 0.24 6.35 0.66
N LYS A 249 -0.32 7.12 1.60
CA LYS A 249 0.28 7.43 2.89
C LYS A 249 -0.50 6.69 3.98
N SER A 250 0.20 6.14 4.96
CA SER A 250 -0.43 5.37 6.02
C SER A 250 -1.44 6.17 6.84
N ASP A 251 -2.52 5.49 7.14
CA ASP A 251 -3.52 5.82 8.14
C ASP A 251 -3.24 5.03 9.42
N ASP A 252 -3.60 5.53 10.60
CA ASP A 252 -3.37 4.85 11.87
C ASP A 252 -4.44 3.79 12.21
N GLY A 253 -5.53 3.76 11.44
CA GLY A 253 -6.65 2.84 11.58
C GLY A 253 -7.63 3.21 12.69
N ASP A 254 -7.58 4.44 13.23
CA ASP A 254 -8.51 4.97 14.22
C ASP A 254 -9.32 6.17 13.71
N ASP A 255 -10.43 5.90 13.01
CA ASP A 255 -11.35 6.92 12.51
C ASP A 255 -12.13 7.66 13.63
N THR A 256 -11.97 7.27 14.90
CA THR A 256 -12.77 7.81 16.01
C THR A 256 -12.26 9.15 16.52
N ASP A 257 -11.05 9.52 16.19
CA ASP A 257 -10.44 10.81 16.55
C ASP A 257 -10.88 11.98 15.64
N GLY A 258 -11.57 11.67 14.53
CA GLY A 258 -12.12 12.62 13.56
C GLY A 258 -11.24 12.84 12.32
N ASN A 259 -10.10 12.17 12.22
CA ASN A 259 -9.32 11.99 11.00
C ASN A 259 -9.59 10.59 10.42
N THR A 260 -9.75 10.46 9.13
CA THR A 260 -10.11 9.19 8.46
C THR A 260 -9.17 8.86 7.32
N LEU A 261 -8.16 9.69 7.08
CA LEU A 261 -7.26 9.55 5.94
C LEU A 261 -5.87 10.11 6.26
N ASN A 262 -4.84 9.28 6.07
CA ASN A 262 -3.44 9.71 6.02
C ASN A 262 -2.91 10.32 7.32
N ASP A 263 -3.48 9.97 8.48
CA ASP A 263 -2.95 10.46 9.73
C ASP A 263 -1.79 9.61 10.27
N PRO A 264 -0.83 10.26 10.93
CA PRO A 264 0.31 9.55 11.47
C PRO A 264 -0.08 8.77 12.73
N THR A 265 0.43 7.56 12.87
CA THR A 265 0.31 6.79 14.10
C THR A 265 0.98 7.53 15.26
N GLU A 266 0.20 7.98 16.25
CA GLU A 266 0.67 8.70 17.42
C GLU A 266 0.92 7.73 18.60
N VAL A 267 2.06 7.90 19.27
CA VAL A 267 2.34 7.28 20.57
C VAL A 267 2.59 8.39 21.60
N LYS A 268 1.68 8.50 22.58
CA LYS A 268 1.77 9.49 23.66
C LYS A 268 2.68 9.01 24.76
N MET A 269 3.48 9.95 25.30
CA MET A 269 4.35 9.69 26.43
C MET A 269 3.60 9.93 27.74
N ASP A 270 3.84 9.08 28.72
CA ASP A 270 3.34 9.28 30.08
C ASP A 270 4.28 10.17 30.86
N PHE A 271 3.80 11.35 31.25
CA PHE A 271 4.54 12.28 32.07
C PHE A 271 4.14 12.16 33.54
N SER A 272 5.11 11.78 34.37
CA SER A 272 4.95 11.77 35.82
C SER A 272 6.05 12.61 36.46
N ALA A 273 5.72 13.85 36.84
CA ALA A 273 6.61 14.75 37.56
C ALA A 273 6.42 14.55 39.07
N VAL A 274 7.27 13.78 39.70
CA VAL A 274 7.21 13.50 41.14
C VAL A 274 8.52 13.87 41.79
N LEU A 275 8.45 14.78 42.77
CA LEU A 275 9.57 15.18 43.62
C LEU A 275 9.34 14.58 45.02
N ASP A 276 10.25 13.74 45.46
CA ASP A 276 10.31 13.27 46.83
C ASP A 276 11.39 14.05 47.63
N ILE A 277 11.04 14.49 48.83
CA ILE A 277 11.92 15.24 49.69
C ILE A 277 11.96 14.65 51.07
N SER A 278 13.17 14.39 51.58
CA SER A 278 13.39 13.97 52.96
C SER A 278 14.33 14.93 53.68
N LYS A 279 14.09 15.15 54.97
CA LYS A 279 14.95 15.97 55.83
C LYS A 279 15.24 15.21 57.13
N THR A 280 16.52 15.04 57.41
CA THR A 280 16.98 14.42 58.64
C THR A 280 17.83 15.40 59.44
N VAL A 281 17.97 15.16 60.73
CA VAL A 281 18.84 15.92 61.59
C VAL A 281 19.79 15.00 62.35
N SER A 282 21.03 15.36 62.46
CA SER A 282 22.00 14.78 63.37
C SER A 282 22.59 15.88 64.26
N ILE A 283 22.91 15.57 65.48
CA ILE A 283 23.54 16.53 66.41
C ILE A 283 24.98 16.09 66.62
N THR A 284 25.87 17.06 66.48
CA THR A 284 27.28 16.88 66.84
C THR A 284 27.46 17.46 68.23
N ASP A 285 27.73 16.61 69.23
CA ASP A 285 28.08 16.99 70.58
C ASP A 285 29.50 17.64 70.56
N THR A 286 29.56 18.95 70.71
CA THR A 286 30.80 19.74 70.59
C THR A 286 31.60 19.77 71.87
N ASN A 287 30.96 19.51 73.03
CA ASN A 287 31.61 19.54 74.34
C ASN A 287 31.88 18.11 74.88
N ASN A 288 31.46 17.04 74.18
CA ASN A 288 31.64 15.63 74.51
C ASN A 288 31.04 15.24 75.86
N ASN A 289 29.90 15.82 76.24
CA ASN A 289 29.22 15.49 77.48
C ASN A 289 28.10 14.43 77.30
N ASN A 290 27.86 13.97 76.12
CA ASN A 290 26.82 13.03 75.69
C ASN A 290 25.38 13.51 75.94
N ILE A 291 25.19 14.82 76.05
CA ILE A 291 23.88 15.47 76.21
C ILE A 291 23.70 16.47 75.08
N ASN A 292 22.53 16.47 74.38
CA ASN A 292 22.23 17.50 73.42
C ASN A 292 21.86 18.79 74.12
N ASP A 293 22.76 19.76 74.16
CA ASP A 293 22.57 21.01 74.88
C ASP A 293 23.05 22.26 74.07
N VAL A 294 23.09 23.41 74.77
CA VAL A 294 23.50 24.67 74.16
C VAL A 294 24.97 24.66 73.78
N GLY A 295 25.24 24.87 72.50
CA GLY A 295 26.58 24.87 71.92
C GLY A 295 26.78 23.73 70.94
N ASP A 296 25.92 22.72 70.95
CA ASP A 296 25.95 21.64 69.96
C ASP A 296 25.46 22.07 68.59
N ILE A 297 25.93 21.37 67.57
CA ILE A 297 25.64 21.70 66.21
C ILE A 297 24.59 20.73 65.63
N ALA A 298 23.41 21.24 65.32
CA ALA A 298 22.39 20.47 64.57
C ALA A 298 22.66 20.57 63.06
N ILE A 299 23.00 19.42 62.47
CA ILE A 299 23.23 19.28 61.03
C ILE A 299 21.98 18.74 60.37
N TYR A 300 21.35 19.54 59.54
CA TYR A 300 20.19 19.11 58.72
C TYR A 300 20.64 18.65 57.38
N THR A 301 20.31 17.44 56.99
CA THR A 301 20.51 16.91 55.64
C THR A 301 19.18 16.90 54.93
N VAL A 302 19.09 17.58 53.81
CA VAL A 302 17.91 17.57 52.93
C VAL A 302 18.28 16.78 51.68
N ARG A 303 17.49 15.78 51.37
CA ARG A 303 17.60 14.99 50.15
C ARG A 303 16.37 15.24 49.31
N ALA A 304 16.55 15.68 48.07
CA ALA A 304 15.53 15.78 47.03
C ALA A 304 15.79 14.67 45.98
N THR A 305 14.79 13.89 45.67
CA THR A 305 14.87 12.81 44.70
C THR A 305 13.80 13.03 43.63
N ASN A 306 14.18 13.00 42.35
CA ASN A 306 13.23 12.92 41.28
C ASN A 306 12.68 11.45 41.27
N ALA A 307 11.45 11.26 41.70
CA ALA A 307 10.77 9.97 41.76
C ALA A 307 9.79 9.78 40.58
N GLY A 308 9.74 10.76 39.63
CA GLY A 308 8.98 10.68 38.41
C GLY A 308 9.83 10.23 37.22
N ASN A 309 9.20 10.21 36.03
CA ASN A 309 9.83 9.77 34.76
C ASN A 309 10.23 10.93 33.84
N VAL A 310 10.12 12.17 34.29
CA VAL A 310 10.51 13.38 33.52
C VAL A 310 11.62 14.15 34.21
N THR A 311 12.44 14.84 33.45
CA THR A 311 13.50 15.73 33.99
C THR A 311 12.88 16.92 34.72
N LEU A 312 13.24 17.10 35.96
CA LEU A 312 12.87 18.28 36.74
C LEU A 312 13.97 19.35 36.64
N ASN A 313 13.57 20.55 36.22
CA ASN A 313 14.47 21.72 36.09
C ASN A 313 14.19 22.75 37.18
N SER A 314 15.17 23.58 37.47
CA SER A 314 15.04 24.72 38.39
C SER A 314 14.64 24.32 39.82
N LEU A 315 15.21 23.23 40.35
CA LEU A 315 14.98 22.79 41.72
C LEU A 315 15.44 23.87 42.72
N THR A 316 14.52 24.30 43.56
CA THR A 316 14.80 25.24 44.65
C THR A 316 14.45 24.59 46.00
N VAL A 317 15.37 24.62 46.94
CA VAL A 317 15.13 24.13 48.31
C VAL A 317 15.19 25.30 49.27
N THR A 318 14.06 25.57 49.95
CA THR A 318 13.99 26.61 50.99
C THR A 318 13.80 25.98 52.35
N ALA A 319 14.72 26.19 53.27
CA ALA A 319 14.61 25.67 54.63
C ALA A 319 14.20 26.80 55.59
N VAL A 320 13.15 26.58 56.34
CA VAL A 320 12.68 27.51 57.39
C VAL A 320 12.87 26.87 58.75
N SER A 321 13.51 27.55 59.67
CA SER A 321 13.63 27.15 61.05
C SER A 321 12.64 27.95 61.91
N TYR A 322 11.70 27.26 62.55
CA TYR A 322 10.78 27.89 63.49
C TYR A 322 11.31 27.74 64.91
N THR A 323 11.64 28.86 65.53
CA THR A 323 11.99 28.95 66.94
C THR A 323 10.74 29.34 67.74
N HIS A 324 9.85 28.40 68.03
CA HIS A 324 8.76 28.59 68.98
C HIS A 324 9.15 27.93 70.30
N LEU A 325 9.66 28.74 71.21
CA LEU A 325 9.67 28.41 72.60
C LEU A 325 8.24 28.60 73.14
N ARG A 326 7.49 27.56 73.38
CA ARG A 326 6.34 27.61 74.28
C ARG A 326 6.86 27.85 75.67
N ALA A 327 6.61 29.02 76.24
CA ALA A 327 6.72 29.24 77.64
C ALA A 327 5.66 28.32 78.34
N HIS A 328 6.11 27.35 79.10
CA HIS A 328 5.25 26.67 80.06
C HIS A 328 4.98 27.68 81.18
N GLU A 329 3.76 28.18 81.20
CA GLU A 329 3.27 28.86 82.41
C GLU A 329 3.00 27.79 83.46
N THR A 330 3.74 27.90 84.54
CA THR A 330 3.48 27.19 85.78
C THR A 330 2.33 27.82 86.50
#